data_a1253e465c057e48d7dc51ce3a5c9454
#
_entry.id   a1253e465c057e48d7dc51ce3a5c9454
#
_cell.length_a   1.000
_cell.length_b   1.000
_cell.length_c   1.000
_cell.angle_alpha   90.00
_cell.angle_beta   90.00
_cell.angle_gamma   90.00
#
_symmetry.space_group_name_H-M   'P 1'
#
loop_
_entity.id
_entity.type
_entity.pdbx_description
1 polymer ?
#
loop_
_entity_poly.entity_id
_entity_poly.type
_entity_poly.pdbx_seq_one_letter_code
_entity_poly.pdbx_strand_id
1 'polypeptide(L)'
;NLASASASEIFAAAIQDYGRGLVVGSTTTGKGSAQIQLDSLALGSATLTQRKFYRITGGSTQNKGVVPDVELVNIYDDATFGERAQKKALPWDTIKTAPYKPEGKFSANTLATLNQQSKIRQQKNPQFVYLSTLNDIRNMEDEKKPIPLDINSRRAKMQLIEKRSLEAENKRLIATGERPYANWNTYQAAMDAKFEERSQMKESERPELPEDEAFINEAAYIMLSADAKVLASPEEKL
;
A
#
# COMPACT_ATOMS: atom_id res chain seq x y z
N ASN A 1 2.38 0.76 -3.12
CA ASN A 1 1.44 0.01 -2.29
C ASN A 1 0.76 -1.11 -3.08
N LEU A 2 -0.16 -1.84 -2.47
CA LEU A 2 -0.82 -2.99 -3.08
C LEU A 2 -1.69 -2.65 -4.32
N ALA A 3 -2.05 -1.39 -4.53
CA ALA A 3 -2.69 -0.90 -5.76
C ALA A 3 -1.69 -0.60 -6.89
N SER A 4 -0.39 -0.60 -6.61
CA SER A 4 0.66 -0.42 -7.63
C SER A 4 0.90 -1.75 -8.34
N ALA A 5 0.62 -1.80 -9.64
CA ALA A 5 0.67 -3.04 -10.42
C ALA A 5 1.44 -2.88 -11.74
N SER A 6 1.93 -3.99 -12.28
CA SER A 6 2.45 -4.08 -13.66
C SER A 6 3.59 -3.10 -13.94
N ALA A 7 3.40 -2.08 -14.80
CA ALA A 7 4.43 -1.12 -15.20
C ALA A 7 5.02 -0.34 -14.01
N SER A 8 4.21 0.01 -13.01
CA SER A 8 4.69 0.66 -11.81
C SER A 8 5.58 -0.27 -10.97
N GLU A 9 5.33 -1.58 -11.00
CA GLU A 9 6.19 -2.57 -10.35
C GLU A 9 7.53 -2.74 -11.09
N ILE A 10 7.51 -2.67 -12.42
CA ILE A 10 8.75 -2.67 -13.23
C ILE A 10 9.60 -1.46 -12.88
N PHE A 11 8.99 -0.28 -12.79
CA PHE A 11 9.68 0.95 -12.43
C PHE A 11 10.26 0.89 -11.01
N ALA A 12 9.44 0.53 -10.01
CA ALA A 12 9.88 0.43 -8.62
C ALA A 12 11.01 -0.60 -8.45
N ALA A 13 10.88 -1.77 -9.10
CA ALA A 13 11.92 -2.80 -9.08
C ALA A 13 13.22 -2.32 -9.72
N ALA A 14 13.16 -1.57 -10.83
CA ALA A 14 14.34 -1.02 -11.47
C ALA A 14 15.05 0.01 -10.57
N ILE A 15 14.31 0.94 -9.94
CA ILE A 15 14.87 1.91 -9.00
C ILE A 15 15.60 1.20 -7.85
N GLN A 16 14.98 0.17 -7.28
CA GLN A 16 15.53 -0.61 -6.17
C GLN A 16 16.75 -1.44 -6.60
N ASP A 17 16.66 -2.19 -7.69
CA ASP A 17 17.73 -3.09 -8.15
C ASP A 17 18.97 -2.35 -8.62
N TYR A 18 18.80 -1.21 -9.26
CA TYR A 18 19.92 -0.35 -9.69
C TYR A 18 20.44 0.57 -8.57
N GLY A 19 19.80 0.56 -7.41
CA GLY A 19 20.21 1.39 -6.26
C GLY A 19 20.08 2.89 -6.51
N ARG A 20 19.11 3.31 -7.34
CA ARG A 20 18.89 4.71 -7.71
C ARG A 20 18.03 5.47 -6.69
N GLY A 21 17.38 4.77 -5.77
CA GLY A 21 16.54 5.35 -4.76
C GLY A 21 15.95 4.28 -3.85
N LEU A 22 15.19 4.73 -2.86
CA LEU A 22 14.46 3.86 -1.93
C LEU A 22 13.01 3.70 -2.41
N VAL A 23 12.52 2.47 -2.32
CA VAL A 23 11.08 2.17 -2.46
C VAL A 23 10.45 2.25 -1.08
N VAL A 24 9.51 3.18 -0.91
CA VAL A 24 8.84 3.46 0.36
C VAL A 24 7.35 3.15 0.23
N GLY A 25 6.76 2.48 1.21
CA GLY A 25 5.33 2.16 1.21
C GLY A 25 5.02 0.76 1.69
N SER A 26 4.09 0.07 1.04
CA SER A 26 3.79 -1.34 1.27
C SER A 26 4.04 -2.17 0.02
N THR A 27 4.10 -3.49 0.19
CA THR A 27 4.32 -4.43 -0.93
C THR A 27 3.29 -4.22 -2.03
N THR A 28 3.73 -4.27 -3.29
CA THR A 28 2.89 -4.03 -4.47
C THR A 28 2.03 -5.24 -4.85
N THR A 29 1.16 -5.07 -5.85
CA THR A 29 0.17 -6.08 -6.30
C THR A 29 0.77 -7.46 -6.59
N GLY A 30 1.93 -7.52 -7.25
CA GLY A 30 2.54 -8.76 -7.71
C GLY A 30 2.10 -9.22 -9.09
N LYS A 31 1.67 -8.29 -9.97
CA LYS A 31 1.31 -8.62 -11.36
C LYS A 31 2.53 -8.62 -12.26
N GLY A 32 3.17 -9.79 -12.38
CA GLY A 32 4.37 -10.01 -13.19
C GLY A 32 4.11 -10.53 -14.61
N SER A 33 2.89 -10.40 -15.11
CA SER A 33 2.51 -10.89 -16.45
C SER A 33 1.89 -9.79 -17.30
N ALA A 34 2.08 -9.87 -18.63
CA ALA A 34 1.43 -9.03 -19.62
C ALA A 34 0.46 -9.84 -20.47
N GLN A 35 -0.70 -9.24 -20.75
CA GLN A 35 -1.81 -9.87 -21.45
C GLN A 35 -2.13 -9.11 -22.71
N ILE A 36 -2.66 -9.82 -23.71
CA ILE A 36 -3.26 -9.26 -24.92
C ILE A 36 -4.74 -9.58 -24.94
N GLN A 37 -5.53 -8.68 -25.49
CA GLN A 37 -6.93 -8.90 -25.76
C GLN A 37 -7.10 -9.35 -27.20
N LEU A 38 -7.87 -10.42 -27.41
CA LEU A 38 -8.27 -10.94 -28.70
C LEU A 38 -9.73 -10.60 -28.91
N ASP A 39 -10.00 -9.58 -29.75
CA ASP A 39 -11.35 -9.03 -29.94
C ASP A 39 -12.12 -9.63 -31.12
N SER A 40 -11.48 -10.50 -31.93
CA SER A 40 -12.05 -11.04 -33.17
C SER A 40 -12.65 -12.45 -33.03
N LEU A 41 -13.11 -12.81 -31.85
CA LEU A 41 -13.79 -14.09 -31.64
C LEU A 41 -15.28 -13.96 -32.00
N ALA A 42 -15.86 -14.97 -32.64
CA ALA A 42 -17.25 -14.99 -33.08
C ALA A 42 -18.27 -14.77 -31.95
N LEU A 43 -17.93 -15.04 -30.70
CA LEU A 43 -18.81 -14.97 -29.54
C LEU A 43 -18.20 -14.13 -28.39
N GLY A 44 -17.42 -13.09 -28.69
CA GLY A 44 -16.86 -12.20 -27.69
C GLY A 44 -15.36 -11.97 -27.81
N SER A 45 -14.73 -11.57 -26.70
CA SER A 45 -13.28 -11.36 -26.60
C SER A 45 -12.64 -12.32 -25.60
N ALA A 46 -11.36 -12.59 -25.76
CA ALA A 46 -10.56 -13.35 -24.79
C ALA A 46 -9.31 -12.58 -24.40
N THR A 47 -8.93 -12.67 -23.15
CA THR A 47 -7.66 -12.14 -22.66
C THR A 47 -6.66 -13.28 -22.49
N LEU A 48 -5.52 -13.19 -23.18
CA LEU A 48 -4.47 -14.19 -23.18
C LEU A 48 -3.20 -13.64 -22.53
N THR A 49 -2.67 -14.34 -21.54
CA THR A 49 -1.33 -14.03 -21.01
C THR A 49 -0.27 -14.42 -22.04
N GLN A 50 0.51 -13.43 -22.49
CA GLN A 50 1.50 -13.60 -23.54
C GLN A 50 2.94 -13.58 -23.02
N ARG A 51 3.21 -12.76 -21.98
CA ARG A 51 4.58 -12.54 -21.47
C ARG A 51 4.59 -12.52 -19.96
N LYS A 52 5.74 -12.88 -19.39
CA LYS A 52 6.13 -12.56 -18.00
C LYS A 52 7.31 -11.60 -18.04
N PHE A 53 7.40 -10.75 -17.05
CA PHE A 53 8.56 -9.89 -16.88
C PHE A 53 9.27 -10.19 -15.56
N TYR A 54 10.56 -9.92 -15.55
CA TYR A 54 11.45 -10.26 -14.47
C TYR A 54 12.29 -9.04 -14.11
N ARG A 55 12.66 -8.96 -12.86
CA ARG A 55 13.63 -8.00 -12.37
C ARG A 55 14.99 -8.30 -13.00
N ILE A 56 15.89 -7.31 -13.06
CA ILE A 56 17.26 -7.50 -13.56
C ILE A 56 18.03 -8.56 -12.77
N THR A 57 17.67 -8.75 -11.50
CA THR A 57 18.19 -9.78 -10.59
C THR A 57 17.66 -11.19 -10.90
N GLY A 58 16.74 -11.33 -11.84
CA GLY A 58 16.18 -12.60 -12.30
C GLY A 58 14.89 -13.05 -11.61
N GLY A 59 14.49 -12.44 -10.52
CA GLY A 59 13.23 -12.75 -9.85
C GLY A 59 12.04 -12.14 -10.56
N SER A 60 10.89 -12.84 -10.62
CA SER A 60 9.64 -12.26 -11.07
C SER A 60 8.99 -11.40 -9.98
N THR A 61 8.21 -10.38 -10.35
CA THR A 61 7.29 -9.70 -9.44
C THR A 61 6.00 -10.50 -9.22
N GLN A 62 5.74 -11.53 -10.04
CA GLN A 62 4.52 -12.35 -9.98
C GLN A 62 4.27 -12.89 -8.56
N ASN A 63 3.08 -12.68 -8.02
CA ASN A 63 2.63 -13.03 -6.66
C ASN A 63 3.38 -12.36 -5.50
N LYS A 64 4.64 -11.97 -5.68
CA LYS A 64 5.46 -11.38 -4.60
C LYS A 64 5.38 -9.86 -4.54
N GLY A 65 5.20 -9.22 -5.70
CA GLY A 65 5.29 -7.78 -5.80
C GLY A 65 6.73 -7.26 -5.60
N VAL A 66 6.83 -5.96 -5.43
CA VAL A 66 8.05 -5.28 -4.97
C VAL A 66 7.89 -5.00 -3.48
N VAL A 67 8.74 -5.59 -2.68
CA VAL A 67 8.81 -5.33 -1.24
C VAL A 67 9.54 -4.01 -1.03
N PRO A 68 8.97 -3.03 -0.31
CA PRO A 68 9.61 -1.74 -0.11
C PRO A 68 10.88 -1.83 0.76
N ASP A 69 11.79 -0.89 0.58
CA ASP A 69 12.99 -0.74 1.41
C ASP A 69 12.65 -0.17 2.78
N VAL A 70 11.65 0.72 2.84
CA VAL A 70 11.08 1.24 4.09
C VAL A 70 9.57 1.04 4.08
N GLU A 71 9.10 0.25 5.04
CA GLU A 71 7.71 -0.16 5.12
C GLU A 71 6.83 0.89 5.82
N LEU A 72 5.71 1.23 5.19
CA LEU A 72 4.63 2.01 5.77
C LEU A 72 3.40 1.14 5.96
N VAL A 73 2.47 1.64 6.78
CA VAL A 73 1.22 0.93 7.04
C VAL A 73 0.50 0.59 5.74
N ASN A 74 0.10 -0.66 5.59
CA ASN A 74 -0.68 -1.10 4.44
C ASN A 74 -2.16 -0.81 4.67
N ILE A 75 -2.78 -0.10 3.72
CA ILE A 75 -4.21 0.26 3.77
C ILE A 75 -5.11 -0.74 3.01
N TYR A 76 -4.52 -1.75 2.39
CA TYR A 76 -5.24 -2.78 1.64
C TYR A 76 -5.16 -4.13 2.34
N ASP A 77 -6.15 -4.98 2.14
CA ASP A 77 -6.13 -6.36 2.62
C ASP A 77 -5.36 -7.27 1.64
N ASP A 78 -4.22 -7.79 2.08
CA ASP A 78 -3.39 -8.72 1.30
C ASP A 78 -4.09 -10.05 1.01
N ALA A 79 -5.12 -10.41 1.75
CA ALA A 79 -5.82 -11.68 1.59
C ALA A 79 -6.84 -11.64 0.45
N THR A 80 -7.37 -10.45 0.15
CA THR A 80 -8.44 -10.24 -0.85
C THR A 80 -8.00 -9.42 -2.05
N PHE A 81 -6.88 -8.69 -1.92
CA PHE A 81 -6.38 -7.81 -2.96
C PHE A 81 -5.01 -8.24 -3.47
N GLY A 82 -4.72 -7.95 -4.74
CA GLY A 82 -3.45 -8.28 -5.39
C GLY A 82 -3.46 -9.63 -6.12
N GLU A 83 -2.38 -9.90 -6.83
CA GLU A 83 -2.25 -11.11 -7.67
C GLU A 83 -2.26 -12.39 -6.82
N ARG A 84 -1.64 -12.35 -5.64
CA ARG A 84 -1.57 -13.48 -4.71
C ARG A 84 -2.94 -13.95 -4.17
N ALA A 85 -3.94 -13.08 -4.21
CA ALA A 85 -5.30 -13.42 -3.81
C ALA A 85 -6.07 -14.20 -4.90
N GLN A 86 -5.57 -14.18 -6.14
CA GLN A 86 -6.23 -14.83 -7.27
C GLN A 86 -5.91 -16.32 -7.32
N LYS A 87 -6.95 -17.16 -7.29
CA LYS A 87 -6.80 -18.64 -7.28
C LYS A 87 -6.06 -19.22 -8.48
N LYS A 88 -6.04 -18.51 -9.63
CA LYS A 88 -5.45 -18.97 -10.89
C LYS A 88 -4.27 -18.10 -11.32
N ALA A 89 -3.69 -17.32 -10.42
CA ALA A 89 -2.49 -16.55 -10.72
C ALA A 89 -1.34 -17.51 -11.12
N LEU A 90 -0.53 -17.05 -12.09
CA LEU A 90 0.68 -17.80 -12.46
C LEU A 90 1.64 -17.86 -11.27
N PRO A 91 2.34 -18.98 -11.08
CA PRO A 91 3.29 -19.11 -9.98
C PRO A 91 4.48 -18.16 -10.15
N TRP A 92 5.07 -17.80 -9.01
CA TRP A 92 6.35 -17.10 -8.99
C TRP A 92 7.47 -18.02 -9.50
N ASP A 93 8.38 -17.47 -10.29
CA ASP A 93 9.57 -18.14 -10.79
C ASP A 93 10.74 -17.17 -10.97
N THR A 94 11.86 -17.69 -11.46
CA THR A 94 13.10 -16.94 -11.70
C THR A 94 13.70 -17.31 -13.04
N ILE A 95 14.45 -16.37 -13.59
CA ILE A 95 15.36 -16.57 -14.72
C ILE A 95 16.79 -16.25 -14.29
N LYS A 96 17.77 -16.51 -15.14
CA LYS A 96 19.15 -16.12 -14.89
C LYS A 96 19.26 -14.59 -14.76
N THR A 97 19.94 -14.12 -13.72
CA THR A 97 20.29 -12.69 -13.55
C THR A 97 21.00 -12.16 -14.78
N ALA A 98 20.55 -11.02 -15.29
CA ALA A 98 21.24 -10.33 -16.38
C ALA A 98 22.48 -9.61 -15.84
N PRO A 99 23.55 -9.45 -16.63
CA PRO A 99 24.67 -8.63 -16.22
C PRO A 99 24.22 -7.17 -16.01
N TYR A 100 24.46 -6.62 -14.82
CA TYR A 100 24.17 -5.22 -14.52
C TYR A 100 25.13 -4.69 -13.45
N LYS A 101 25.25 -3.37 -13.38
CA LYS A 101 26.02 -2.67 -12.37
C LYS A 101 25.08 -1.74 -11.61
N PRO A 102 24.85 -1.93 -10.32
CA PRO A 102 24.10 -0.96 -9.52
C PRO A 102 24.88 0.34 -9.38
N GLU A 103 24.20 1.48 -9.41
CA GLU A 103 24.80 2.80 -9.25
C GLU A 103 25.13 3.12 -7.79
N GLY A 104 24.37 2.55 -6.86
CA GLY A 104 24.58 2.69 -5.42
C GLY A 104 23.91 1.57 -4.66
N LYS A 105 24.14 1.54 -3.36
CA LYS A 105 23.41 0.68 -2.42
C LYS A 105 23.31 1.37 -1.07
N PHE A 106 22.11 1.36 -0.51
CA PHE A 106 21.96 1.66 0.90
C PHE A 106 22.42 0.46 1.71
N SER A 107 23.26 0.68 2.73
CA SER A 107 23.70 -0.42 3.59
C SER A 107 22.51 -1.02 4.36
N ALA A 108 22.60 -2.31 4.69
CA ALA A 108 21.56 -2.97 5.51
C ALA A 108 21.34 -2.23 6.84
N ASN A 109 22.40 -1.69 7.43
CA ASN A 109 22.32 -0.89 8.66
C ASN A 109 21.57 0.44 8.44
N THR A 110 21.82 1.11 7.31
CA THR A 110 21.08 2.33 6.95
C THR A 110 19.60 2.03 6.80
N LEU A 111 19.24 0.99 6.03
CA LEU A 111 17.85 0.58 5.83
C LEU A 111 17.17 0.19 7.15
N ALA A 112 17.85 -0.58 8.01
CA ALA A 112 17.31 -0.95 9.32
C ALA A 112 17.04 0.28 10.19
N THR A 113 17.94 1.27 10.16
CA THR A 113 17.76 2.50 10.93
C THR A 113 16.61 3.35 10.39
N LEU A 114 16.50 3.49 9.06
CA LEU A 114 15.38 4.22 8.43
C LEU A 114 14.04 3.58 8.76
N ASN A 115 13.95 2.24 8.66
CA ASN A 115 12.76 1.49 9.05
C ASN A 115 12.39 1.69 10.51
N GLN A 116 13.35 1.61 11.42
CA GLN A 116 13.11 1.82 12.85
C GLN A 116 12.61 3.24 13.14
N GLN A 117 13.25 4.25 12.56
CA GLN A 117 12.86 5.65 12.74
C GLN A 117 11.47 5.93 12.16
N SER A 118 11.19 5.41 10.97
CA SER A 118 9.87 5.50 10.34
C SER A 118 8.79 4.84 11.20
N LYS A 119 9.03 3.63 11.70
CA LYS A 119 8.10 2.92 12.58
C LYS A 119 7.76 3.72 13.83
N ILE A 120 8.76 4.37 14.46
CA ILE A 120 8.53 5.23 15.63
C ILE A 120 7.65 6.44 15.27
N ARG A 121 7.87 7.07 14.12
CA ARG A 121 7.05 8.20 13.66
C ARG A 121 5.62 7.75 13.34
N GLN A 122 5.46 6.64 12.63
CA GLN A 122 4.14 6.06 12.32
C GLN A 122 3.32 5.76 13.60
N GLN A 123 3.96 5.22 14.65
CA GLN A 123 3.29 4.94 15.93
C GLN A 123 2.81 6.20 16.66
N LYS A 124 3.39 7.36 16.36
CA LYS A 124 3.04 8.65 17.00
C LYS A 124 2.12 9.51 16.13
N ASN A 125 2.13 9.31 14.83
CA ASN A 125 1.31 10.10 13.90
C ASN A 125 -0.15 9.64 13.95
N PRO A 126 -1.11 10.54 14.27
CA PRO A 126 -2.53 10.20 14.41
C PRO A 126 -3.12 9.51 13.17
N GLN A 127 -2.69 9.92 11.97
CA GLN A 127 -3.17 9.35 10.71
C GLN A 127 -2.73 7.89 10.53
N PHE A 128 -1.46 7.58 10.78
CA PHE A 128 -0.97 6.21 10.70
C PHE A 128 -1.58 5.30 11.79
N VAL A 129 -1.77 5.83 13.00
CA VAL A 129 -2.47 5.10 14.07
C VAL A 129 -3.91 4.80 13.67
N TYR A 130 -4.60 5.76 13.04
CA TYR A 130 -5.95 5.59 12.52
C TYR A 130 -5.99 4.50 11.44
N LEU A 131 -5.12 4.57 10.42
CA LEU A 131 -5.05 3.59 9.34
C LEU A 131 -4.74 2.17 9.86
N SER A 132 -3.82 2.05 10.82
CA SER A 132 -3.54 0.77 11.48
C SER A 132 -4.77 0.22 12.20
N THR A 133 -5.50 1.08 12.91
CA THR A 133 -6.74 0.68 13.61
C THR A 133 -7.83 0.24 12.63
N LEU A 134 -7.95 0.91 11.46
CA LEU A 134 -8.89 0.46 10.42
C LEU A 134 -8.51 -0.92 9.85
N ASN A 135 -7.23 -1.22 9.71
CA ASN A 135 -6.79 -2.55 9.30
C ASN A 135 -7.16 -3.62 10.33
N ASP A 136 -6.99 -3.33 11.64
CA ASP A 136 -7.40 -4.24 12.69
C ASP A 136 -8.91 -4.48 12.68
N ILE A 137 -9.71 -3.45 12.43
CA ILE A 137 -11.17 -3.55 12.29
C ILE A 137 -11.53 -4.42 11.07
N ARG A 138 -10.88 -4.19 9.93
CA ARG A 138 -11.10 -4.99 8.71
C ARG A 138 -10.77 -6.46 8.93
N ASN A 139 -9.67 -6.77 9.61
CA ASN A 139 -9.28 -8.14 9.93
C ASN A 139 -10.31 -8.86 10.83
N MET A 140 -11.17 -8.11 11.55
CA MET A 140 -12.31 -8.70 12.25
C MET A 140 -13.47 -9.09 11.32
N GLU A 141 -13.55 -8.45 10.16
CA GLU A 141 -14.55 -8.74 9.12
C GLU A 141 -14.17 -9.92 8.24
N ASP A 142 -12.98 -10.49 8.40
CA ASP A 142 -12.37 -11.52 7.55
C ASP A 142 -13.41 -12.38 6.82
N GLU A 143 -13.45 -12.21 5.49
CA GLU A 143 -14.41 -12.89 4.60
C GLU A 143 -14.26 -14.43 4.61
N LYS A 144 -13.12 -14.93 5.10
CA LYS A 144 -12.89 -16.39 5.24
C LYS A 144 -13.63 -17.00 6.41
N LYS A 145 -14.14 -16.19 7.35
CA LYS A 145 -14.95 -16.68 8.44
C LYS A 145 -16.41 -16.87 7.98
N PRO A 146 -17.06 -17.97 8.39
CA PRO A 146 -18.47 -18.18 8.08
C PRO A 146 -19.31 -16.99 8.54
N ILE A 147 -20.12 -16.44 7.65
CA ILE A 147 -21.06 -15.38 7.99
C ILE A 147 -22.19 -16.01 8.81
N PRO A 148 -22.44 -15.56 10.06
CA PRO A 148 -23.55 -16.07 10.84
C PRO A 148 -24.89 -15.85 10.11
N LEU A 149 -25.72 -16.86 10.06
CA LEU A 149 -27.09 -16.74 9.52
C LEU A 149 -28.02 -16.04 10.50
N ASP A 150 -27.68 -16.05 11.79
CA ASP A 150 -28.44 -15.35 12.81
C ASP A 150 -28.33 -13.82 12.67
N ILE A 151 -29.48 -13.16 12.54
CA ILE A 151 -29.58 -11.71 12.33
C ILE A 151 -29.07 -10.89 13.53
N ASN A 152 -29.24 -11.41 14.76
CA ASN A 152 -28.81 -10.69 15.95
C ASN A 152 -27.26 -10.69 16.05
N SER A 153 -26.64 -11.82 15.76
CA SER A 153 -25.17 -11.93 15.68
C SER A 153 -24.59 -11.00 14.61
N ARG A 154 -25.23 -10.90 13.45
CA ARG A 154 -24.81 -9.97 12.38
C ARG A 154 -24.96 -8.52 12.79
N ARG A 155 -26.08 -8.14 13.40
CA ARG A 155 -26.31 -6.78 13.90
C ARG A 155 -25.31 -6.41 15.00
N ALA A 156 -25.07 -7.31 15.95
CA ALA A 156 -24.09 -7.07 17.00
C ALA A 156 -22.65 -6.86 16.44
N LYS A 157 -22.27 -7.67 15.44
CA LYS A 157 -20.98 -7.50 14.76
C LYS A 157 -20.91 -6.14 14.06
N MET A 158 -21.94 -5.75 13.31
CA MET A 158 -21.99 -4.46 12.63
C MET A 158 -21.90 -3.28 13.60
N GLN A 159 -22.68 -3.29 14.68
CA GLN A 159 -22.61 -2.26 15.72
C GLN A 159 -21.22 -2.16 16.36
N LEU A 160 -20.54 -3.28 16.56
CA LEU A 160 -19.17 -3.28 17.09
C LEU A 160 -18.19 -2.61 16.10
N ILE A 161 -18.32 -2.88 14.80
CA ILE A 161 -17.51 -2.29 13.74
C ILE A 161 -17.76 -0.79 13.67
N GLU A 162 -19.02 -0.36 13.60
CA GLU A 162 -19.42 1.05 13.58
C GLU A 162 -18.87 1.81 14.79
N LYS A 163 -19.02 1.25 15.98
CA LYS A 163 -18.49 1.81 17.23
C LYS A 163 -16.97 1.99 17.15
N ARG A 164 -16.23 0.95 16.77
CA ARG A 164 -14.76 1.00 16.71
C ARG A 164 -14.26 1.95 15.64
N SER A 165 -14.92 2.01 14.49
CA SER A 165 -14.57 2.94 13.40
C SER A 165 -14.79 4.39 13.83
N LEU A 166 -15.92 4.67 14.50
CA LEU A 166 -16.19 6.01 15.05
C LEU A 166 -15.18 6.40 16.15
N GLU A 167 -14.84 5.47 17.04
CA GLU A 167 -13.85 5.69 18.11
C GLU A 167 -12.46 5.98 17.51
N ALA A 168 -12.05 5.24 16.47
CA ALA A 168 -10.79 5.45 15.76
C ALA A 168 -10.73 6.83 15.10
N GLU A 169 -11.78 7.21 14.37
CA GLU A 169 -11.87 8.52 13.72
C GLU A 169 -11.90 9.66 14.76
N ASN A 170 -12.70 9.56 15.79
CA ASN A 170 -12.77 10.58 16.84
C ASN A 170 -11.44 10.74 17.58
N LYS A 171 -10.70 9.65 17.80
CA LYS A 171 -9.35 9.72 18.37
C LYS A 171 -8.39 10.47 17.44
N ARG A 172 -8.47 10.24 16.13
CA ARG A 172 -7.69 10.97 15.12
C ARG A 172 -8.03 12.45 15.14
N LEU A 173 -9.31 12.80 15.04
CA LEU A 173 -9.80 14.18 15.02
C LEU A 173 -9.36 14.97 16.26
N ILE A 174 -9.50 14.39 17.45
CA ILE A 174 -9.05 15.00 18.70
C ILE A 174 -7.54 15.24 18.67
N ALA A 175 -6.75 14.28 18.17
CA ALA A 175 -5.31 14.39 18.11
C ALA A 175 -4.82 15.43 17.07
N THR A 176 -5.65 15.73 16.05
CA THR A 176 -5.39 16.79 15.06
C THR A 176 -6.04 18.13 15.40
N GLY A 177 -6.74 18.23 16.53
CA GLY A 177 -7.43 19.45 16.97
C GLY A 177 -8.78 19.68 16.30
N GLU A 178 -9.31 18.67 15.65
CA GLU A 178 -10.61 18.71 14.98
C GLU A 178 -11.75 18.26 15.93
N ARG A 179 -12.98 18.65 15.61
CA ARG A 179 -14.15 18.30 16.43
C ARG A 179 -14.59 16.86 16.17
N PRO A 180 -14.73 16.02 17.22
CA PRO A 180 -15.20 14.65 17.07
C PRO A 180 -16.69 14.59 16.70
N TYR A 181 -17.11 13.52 16.04
CA TYR A 181 -18.50 13.22 15.73
C TYR A 181 -19.24 12.70 16.95
N ALA A 182 -20.50 13.12 17.13
CA ALA A 182 -21.31 12.72 18.26
C ALA A 182 -21.75 11.24 18.21
N ASN A 183 -22.00 10.70 17.01
CA ASN A 183 -22.46 9.33 16.79
C ASN A 183 -22.17 8.90 15.35
N TRP A 184 -22.42 7.60 15.09
CA TRP A 184 -22.18 6.97 13.79
C TRP A 184 -22.95 7.64 12.65
N ASN A 185 -24.22 8.00 12.87
CA ASN A 185 -25.03 8.61 11.81
C ASN A 185 -24.50 9.98 11.40
N THR A 186 -24.02 10.80 12.35
CA THR A 186 -23.40 12.10 12.03
C THR A 186 -22.07 11.94 11.31
N TYR A 187 -21.29 10.93 11.68
CA TYR A 187 -20.05 10.57 10.98
C TYR A 187 -20.33 10.14 9.54
N GLN A 188 -21.26 9.20 9.35
CA GLN A 188 -21.61 8.68 8.04
C GLN A 188 -22.15 9.76 7.12
N ALA A 189 -23.09 10.59 7.59
CA ALA A 189 -23.60 11.70 6.83
C ALA A 189 -22.51 12.71 6.41
N ALA A 190 -21.53 12.95 7.27
CA ALA A 190 -20.40 13.82 6.93
C ALA A 190 -19.47 13.16 5.89
N MET A 191 -19.26 11.86 5.94
CA MET A 191 -18.46 11.14 4.95
C MET A 191 -19.15 11.09 3.59
N ASP A 192 -20.46 10.84 3.58
CA ASP A 192 -21.26 10.83 2.34
C ASP A 192 -21.24 12.23 1.67
N ALA A 193 -21.38 13.29 2.46
CA ALA A 193 -21.30 14.67 1.95
C ALA A 193 -19.91 14.98 1.36
N LYS A 194 -18.83 14.61 2.04
CA LYS A 194 -17.45 14.78 1.53
C LYS A 194 -17.22 13.99 0.25
N PHE A 195 -17.74 12.77 0.19
CA PHE A 195 -17.62 11.93 -1.01
C PHE A 195 -18.36 12.56 -2.20
N GLU A 196 -19.59 13.03 -1.99
CA GLU A 196 -20.38 13.69 -3.00
C GLU A 196 -19.71 14.96 -3.51
N GLU A 197 -19.25 15.84 -2.61
CA GLU A 197 -18.51 17.04 -2.96
C GLU A 197 -17.27 16.72 -3.80
N ARG A 198 -16.46 15.75 -3.34
CA ARG A 198 -15.26 15.33 -4.06
C ARG A 198 -15.56 14.72 -5.42
N SER A 199 -16.68 13.99 -5.56
CA SER A 199 -17.10 13.37 -6.83
C SER A 199 -17.43 14.40 -7.90
N GLN A 200 -17.94 15.57 -7.50
CA GLN A 200 -18.30 16.67 -8.40
C GLN A 200 -17.09 17.54 -8.80
N MET A 201 -15.96 17.43 -8.08
CA MET A 201 -14.74 18.17 -8.40
C MET A 201 -13.99 17.52 -9.56
N LYS A 202 -13.35 18.35 -10.41
CA LYS A 202 -12.36 17.84 -11.36
C LYS A 202 -11.19 17.22 -10.62
N GLU A 203 -10.59 16.19 -11.18
CA GLU A 203 -9.48 15.45 -10.55
C GLU A 203 -8.33 16.38 -10.12
N SER A 204 -7.99 17.35 -10.96
CA SER A 204 -6.93 18.35 -10.69
C SER A 204 -7.27 19.36 -9.58
N GLU A 205 -8.52 19.45 -9.17
CA GLU A 205 -9.02 20.39 -8.14
C GLU A 205 -9.29 19.68 -6.81
N ARG A 206 -9.21 18.34 -6.78
CA ARG A 206 -9.46 17.55 -5.57
C ARG A 206 -8.35 17.78 -4.56
N PRO A 207 -8.67 18.15 -3.31
CA PRO A 207 -7.66 18.22 -2.25
C PRO A 207 -7.04 16.84 -2.01
N GLU A 208 -5.79 16.84 -1.59
CA GLU A 208 -5.14 15.60 -1.13
C GLU A 208 -5.91 14.99 0.04
N LEU A 209 -5.92 13.67 0.11
CA LEU A 209 -6.50 12.99 1.27
C LEU A 209 -5.53 13.08 2.46
N PRO A 210 -6.02 13.14 3.70
CA PRO A 210 -5.15 13.19 4.89
C PRO A 210 -4.15 12.03 4.96
N GLU A 211 -4.53 10.85 4.47
CA GLU A 211 -3.62 9.71 4.35
C GLU A 211 -2.51 9.96 3.33
N ASP A 212 -2.81 10.54 2.17
CA ASP A 212 -1.80 10.84 1.13
C ASP A 212 -0.79 11.85 1.66
N GLU A 213 -1.24 12.90 2.34
CA GLU A 213 -0.37 13.87 2.99
C GLU A 213 0.54 13.21 4.04
N ALA A 214 0.02 12.31 4.86
CA ALA A 214 0.81 11.60 5.85
C ALA A 214 1.89 10.72 5.20
N PHE A 215 1.57 10.02 4.11
CA PHE A 215 2.53 9.21 3.36
C PHE A 215 3.61 10.06 2.69
N ILE A 216 3.25 11.19 2.08
CA ILE A 216 4.19 12.12 1.44
C ILE A 216 5.14 12.71 2.49
N ASN A 217 4.63 13.17 3.61
CA ASN A 217 5.42 13.72 4.70
C ASN A 217 6.40 12.69 5.28
N GLU A 218 5.96 11.45 5.49
CA GLU A 218 6.85 10.39 5.99
C GLU A 218 7.93 10.03 4.95
N ALA A 219 7.59 9.97 3.66
CA ALA A 219 8.56 9.76 2.59
C ALA A 219 9.62 10.88 2.55
N ALA A 220 9.21 12.13 2.75
CA ALA A 220 10.13 13.27 2.84
C ALA A 220 11.06 13.16 4.07
N TYR A 221 10.56 12.75 5.24
CA TYR A 221 11.40 12.48 6.41
C TYR A 221 12.40 11.36 6.17
N ILE A 222 11.99 10.28 5.50
CA ILE A 222 12.89 9.18 5.14
C ILE A 222 13.98 9.68 4.21
N MET A 223 13.64 10.46 3.18
CA MET A 223 14.59 11.02 2.23
C MET A 223 15.63 11.91 2.91
N LEU A 224 15.21 12.86 3.75
CA LEU A 224 16.11 13.73 4.51
C LEU A 224 17.02 12.94 5.46
N SER A 225 16.50 11.88 6.08
CA SER A 225 17.28 11.01 6.97
C SER A 225 18.27 10.13 6.21
N ALA A 226 17.94 9.73 4.98
CA ALA A 226 18.81 8.96 4.10
C ALA A 226 20.00 9.82 3.62
N ASP A 227 19.74 11.03 3.15
CA ASP A 227 20.77 11.97 2.69
C ASP A 227 21.77 12.31 3.81
N ALA A 228 21.30 12.61 5.01
CA ALA A 228 22.16 12.89 6.15
C ALA A 228 23.09 11.73 6.49
N LYS A 229 22.68 10.48 6.26
CA LYS A 229 23.51 9.29 6.53
C LYS A 229 24.44 8.93 5.38
N VAL A 230 24.06 9.17 4.15
CA VAL A 230 24.92 9.02 2.98
C VAL A 230 26.06 10.04 3.06
N LEU A 231 25.77 11.27 3.49
CA LEU A 231 26.79 12.32 3.69
C LEU A 231 27.68 12.10 4.93
N ALA A 232 27.16 11.38 5.94
CA ALA A 232 27.92 11.08 7.16
C ALA A 232 28.73 9.78 7.11
N SER A 233 28.64 9.01 6.02
CA SER A 233 29.46 7.81 5.82
C SER A 233 30.78 8.20 5.16
N PRO A 234 31.94 8.16 5.86
CA PRO A 234 33.23 8.58 5.30
C PRO A 234 33.87 7.59 4.32
N GLU A 235 33.22 6.50 4.00
CA GLU A 235 33.82 5.43 3.22
C GLU A 235 32.92 5.00 2.05
N GLU A 236 33.31 5.49 0.90
CA GLU A 236 33.41 4.84 -0.41
C GLU A 236 33.74 5.89 -1.46
N LYS A 237 34.86 6.59 -1.22
CA LYS A 237 35.60 7.26 -2.30
C LYS A 237 36.89 6.48 -2.49
N LEU A 238 36.82 5.42 -3.31
CA LEU A 238 37.99 4.91 -4.07
C LEU A 238 37.49 3.86 -5.06
#